data_04c8e8762850247be23bf7626e836328
#
_entry.id   04c8e8762850247be23bf7626e836328
#
_cell.length_a   1.000
_cell.length_b   1.000
_cell.length_c   1.000
_cell.angle_alpha   90.00
_cell.angle_beta   90.00
_cell.angle_gamma   90.00
#
_symmetry.space_group_name_H-M   'P 1'
#
loop_
_entity.id
_entity.type
_entity.pdbx_description
1 polymer ?
#
loop_
_entity_poly.entity_id
_entity_poly.type
_entity_poly.pdbx_seq_one_letter_code
_entity_poly.pdbx_strand_id
1 'polypeptide(L)'
;MGNAIPDIPRIYTAIAEWAACLIFVSVLRPRYGRKKTIVISTMVLAAQMIFMHVTGNVSLWFWVPCMLIAYFNMTIFIYGTCKTSYWECCYYGFFGFVIAECVASLEWQLFNYFFEKGQNESWWLQAVCIVVIYGVVVLAMRNLMCGHVPADGYLDINRKDWITAFFITVVVFSVSNISFITRDIPFSGDYSKEIANIRTLVDIAGVAMLYAHFVLCCENKVRMELESVQNVLQNQYLQYQQSRESIELINYKYHDLKHQIEVLRKEQDPEKRNAFLNQMENEIKQYELQNKTGNNVLDTVLTSKSLYCDNHGITLTSVVDGKLLDFMETMDICSIFGNALDNAIESVIKLEDKEKRLIHVTVSQQKSFLMIRVENYFEGGLEYAKGQLESTKKEKAFHGYGIKSIRYTVNKYDGAVDIDTNDNWFNLRILIPLENKEI
;
A
#
# COMPACT_ATOMS: atom_id res chain seq x y z
N MET A 1 55.17 0.85 -25.79
CA MET A 1 54.77 0.46 -24.45
C MET A 1 53.85 1.56 -23.93
N GLY A 2 52.52 1.35 -24.03
CA GLY A 2 51.56 2.29 -23.49
C GLY A 2 51.65 2.25 -21.96
N ASN A 3 51.83 3.43 -21.34
CA ASN A 3 51.85 3.54 -19.88
C ASN A 3 50.51 3.01 -19.35
N ALA A 4 50.54 1.90 -18.60
CA ALA A 4 49.38 1.39 -17.93
C ALA A 4 48.89 2.47 -16.95
N ILE A 5 47.64 2.86 -17.05
CA ILE A 5 47.04 3.76 -16.03
C ILE A 5 47.10 3.00 -14.70
N PRO A 6 47.73 3.56 -13.66
CA PRO A 6 47.75 2.90 -12.36
C PRO A 6 46.32 2.75 -11.81
N ASP A 7 46.11 1.71 -11.01
CA ASP A 7 44.81 1.47 -10.37
C ASP A 7 44.43 2.61 -9.40
N ILE A 8 43.14 2.82 -9.18
CA ILE A 8 42.66 3.87 -8.26
C ILE A 8 43.14 3.59 -6.84
N PRO A 9 43.82 4.55 -6.19
CA PRO A 9 44.25 4.36 -4.81
C PRO A 9 43.07 4.11 -3.88
N ARG A 10 43.18 3.07 -3.05
CA ARG A 10 42.08 2.65 -2.15
C ARG A 10 41.60 3.76 -1.19
N ILE A 11 42.46 4.70 -0.84
CA ILE A 11 42.11 5.86 -0.01
C ILE A 11 41.10 6.76 -0.71
N TYR A 12 41.19 6.91 -2.04
CA TYR A 12 40.25 7.72 -2.80
C TYR A 12 38.86 7.05 -2.87
N THR A 13 38.81 5.73 -3.01
CA THR A 13 37.55 4.96 -2.91
C THR A 13 36.94 5.13 -1.51
N ALA A 14 37.74 5.11 -0.42
CA ALA A 14 37.21 5.34 0.93
C ALA A 14 36.57 6.72 1.10
N ILE A 15 37.21 7.76 0.53
CA ILE A 15 36.63 9.12 0.54
C ILE A 15 35.36 9.20 -0.31
N ALA A 16 35.33 8.53 -1.47
CA ALA A 16 34.16 8.48 -2.34
C ALA A 16 32.96 7.81 -1.66
N GLU A 17 33.16 6.66 -1.02
CA GLU A 17 32.13 5.93 -0.25
C GLU A 17 31.56 6.77 0.88
N TRP A 18 32.42 7.44 1.63
CA TRP A 18 32.00 8.35 2.69
C TRP A 18 31.22 9.56 2.11
N ALA A 19 31.73 10.17 1.04
CA ALA A 19 31.08 11.31 0.39
C ALA A 19 29.70 10.95 -0.18
N ALA A 20 29.56 9.76 -0.79
CA ALA A 20 28.30 9.24 -1.26
C ALA A 20 27.29 9.05 -0.11
N CYS A 21 27.71 8.55 1.05
CA CYS A 21 26.85 8.45 2.23
C CYS A 21 26.35 9.82 2.73
N LEU A 22 27.15 10.88 2.60
CA LEU A 22 26.76 12.23 3.01
C LEU A 22 25.57 12.77 2.20
N ILE A 23 25.36 12.30 0.97
CA ILE A 23 24.18 12.65 0.18
C ILE A 23 22.92 12.25 0.97
N PHE A 24 22.84 10.99 1.39
CA PHE A 24 21.69 10.45 2.13
C PHE A 24 21.56 11.05 3.52
N VAL A 25 22.67 11.23 4.24
CA VAL A 25 22.68 11.87 5.57
C VAL A 25 22.17 13.32 5.50
N SER A 26 22.36 14.02 4.36
CA SER A 26 21.90 15.40 4.17
C SER A 26 20.45 15.50 3.72
N VAL A 27 19.91 14.47 3.05
CA VAL A 27 18.55 14.44 2.48
C VAL A 27 17.55 13.81 3.43
N LEU A 28 17.95 12.74 4.15
CA LEU A 28 17.08 12.00 5.03
C LEU A 28 16.95 12.66 6.41
N ARG A 29 15.92 12.29 7.16
CA ARG A 29 15.71 12.79 8.53
C ARG A 29 16.84 12.35 9.46
N PRO A 30 17.55 13.29 10.12
CA PRO A 30 18.64 12.92 11.01
C PRO A 30 18.11 12.28 12.29
N ARG A 31 18.84 11.26 12.78
CA ARG A 31 18.58 10.63 14.08
C ARG A 31 19.13 11.46 15.25
N TYR A 32 20.23 12.18 15.00
CA TYR A 32 20.96 12.98 16.00
C TYR A 32 21.08 14.44 15.56
N GLY A 33 21.39 15.31 16.52
CA GLY A 33 21.71 16.71 16.24
C GLY A 33 23.02 16.85 15.46
N ARG A 34 23.17 17.96 14.71
CA ARG A 34 24.28 18.22 13.77
C ARG A 34 25.67 17.90 14.35
N LYS A 35 25.97 18.30 15.61
CA LYS A 35 27.29 18.04 16.24
C LYS A 35 27.59 16.56 16.35
N LYS A 36 26.66 15.74 16.82
CA LYS A 36 26.84 14.28 16.93
C LYS A 36 26.98 13.63 15.57
N THR A 37 26.19 14.03 14.59
CA THR A 37 26.28 13.52 13.21
C THR A 37 27.65 13.79 12.61
N ILE A 38 28.22 14.99 12.80
CA ILE A 38 29.56 15.34 12.32
C ILE A 38 30.63 14.44 12.98
N VAL A 39 30.57 14.24 14.31
CA VAL A 39 31.51 13.38 15.00
C VAL A 39 31.44 11.94 14.52
N ILE A 40 30.22 11.38 14.36
CA ILE A 40 30.05 10.02 13.82
C ILE A 40 30.59 9.95 12.38
N SER A 41 30.32 10.93 11.56
CA SER A 41 30.76 11.01 10.17
C SER A 41 32.30 11.03 10.05
N THR A 42 32.98 11.81 10.89
CA THR A 42 34.46 11.84 10.91
C THR A 42 35.06 10.54 11.41
N MET A 43 34.44 9.89 12.42
CA MET A 43 34.87 8.58 12.90
C MET A 43 34.74 7.49 11.84
N VAL A 44 33.62 7.50 11.09
CA VAL A 44 33.38 6.55 9.99
C VAL A 44 34.36 6.76 8.86
N LEU A 45 34.65 8.02 8.47
CA LEU A 45 35.69 8.30 7.47
C LEU A 45 37.05 7.73 7.89
N ALA A 46 37.47 7.98 9.11
CA ALA A 46 38.76 7.45 9.63
C ALA A 46 38.76 5.90 9.62
N ALA A 47 37.68 5.26 10.07
CA ALA A 47 37.56 3.81 10.06
C ALA A 47 37.61 3.24 8.63
N GLN A 48 36.92 3.88 7.68
CA GLN A 48 36.88 3.47 6.27
C GLN A 48 38.26 3.62 5.60
N MET A 49 38.96 4.72 5.89
CA MET A 49 40.34 4.93 5.39
C MET A 49 41.31 3.87 5.93
N ILE A 50 41.24 3.56 7.22
CA ILE A 50 42.08 2.50 7.85
C ILE A 50 41.73 1.14 7.21
N PHE A 51 40.44 0.81 7.08
CA PHE A 51 40.00 -0.44 6.49
C PHE A 51 40.52 -0.61 5.04
N MET A 52 40.36 0.41 4.21
CA MET A 52 40.80 0.39 2.80
C MET A 52 42.35 0.38 2.70
N HIS A 53 43.06 1.02 3.60
CA HIS A 53 44.51 0.97 3.63
C HIS A 53 45.03 -0.44 3.99
N VAL A 54 44.47 -1.07 5.01
CA VAL A 54 44.85 -2.43 5.44
C VAL A 54 44.52 -3.47 4.38
N THR A 55 43.40 -3.29 3.66
CA THR A 55 42.95 -4.22 2.61
C THR A 55 43.54 -3.90 1.23
N GLY A 56 44.39 -2.90 1.10
CA GLY A 56 44.97 -2.45 -0.18
C GLY A 56 45.77 -3.49 -0.95
N ASN A 57 46.46 -4.41 -0.22
CA ASN A 57 47.35 -5.43 -0.81
C ASN A 57 46.76 -6.84 -0.79
N VAL A 58 45.45 -6.97 -0.68
CA VAL A 58 44.78 -8.28 -0.57
C VAL A 58 44.65 -8.91 -1.96
N SER A 59 44.78 -10.25 -2.06
CA SER A 59 44.62 -10.98 -3.29
C SER A 59 43.18 -10.83 -3.85
N LEU A 60 43.06 -11.02 -5.19
CA LEU A 60 41.80 -10.84 -5.92
C LEU A 60 40.61 -11.63 -5.32
N TRP A 61 40.84 -12.82 -4.79
CA TRP A 61 39.82 -13.65 -4.14
C TRP A 61 39.23 -13.02 -2.87
N PHE A 62 39.99 -12.24 -2.14
CA PHE A 62 39.52 -11.53 -0.95
C PHE A 62 39.04 -10.11 -1.23
N TRP A 63 39.23 -9.62 -2.47
CA TRP A 63 38.82 -8.27 -2.85
C TRP A 63 37.27 -8.11 -2.81
N VAL A 64 36.52 -9.05 -3.40
CA VAL A 64 35.04 -9.03 -3.37
C VAL A 64 34.49 -9.06 -1.93
N PRO A 65 34.93 -9.96 -1.03
CA PRO A 65 34.55 -9.88 0.39
C PRO A 65 34.86 -8.53 1.04
N CYS A 66 35.99 -7.90 0.74
CA CYS A 66 36.32 -6.57 1.27
C CYS A 66 35.34 -5.48 0.79
N MET A 67 34.93 -5.53 -0.48
CA MET A 67 33.93 -4.58 -1.02
C MET A 67 32.54 -4.80 -0.39
N LEU A 68 32.18 -6.04 -0.08
CA LEU A 68 30.95 -6.32 0.68
C LEU A 68 31.00 -5.73 2.09
N ILE A 69 32.16 -5.84 2.78
CA ILE A 69 32.35 -5.22 4.10
C ILE A 69 32.25 -3.69 4.00
N ALA A 70 32.84 -3.08 2.96
CA ALA A 70 32.73 -1.64 2.70
C ALA A 70 31.26 -1.21 2.52
N TYR A 71 30.51 -1.95 1.71
CA TYR A 71 29.06 -1.75 1.55
C TYR A 71 28.31 -1.83 2.88
N PHE A 72 28.58 -2.84 3.71
CA PHE A 72 27.96 -2.94 5.04
C PHE A 72 28.33 -1.77 5.96
N ASN A 73 29.57 -1.29 5.93
CA ASN A 73 29.98 -0.11 6.68
C ASN A 73 29.19 1.14 6.24
N MET A 74 28.99 1.35 4.93
CA MET A 74 28.17 2.43 4.39
C MET A 74 26.73 2.32 4.88
N THR A 75 26.14 1.14 4.80
CA THR A 75 24.77 0.88 5.25
C THR A 75 24.58 1.13 6.74
N ILE A 76 25.53 0.66 7.57
CA ILE A 76 25.54 0.89 9.01
C ILE A 76 25.69 2.39 9.34
N PHE A 77 26.49 3.12 8.58
CA PHE A 77 26.63 4.57 8.75
C PHE A 77 25.32 5.31 8.47
N ILE A 78 24.65 5.00 7.37
CA ILE A 78 23.33 5.59 7.03
C ILE A 78 22.30 5.22 8.10
N TYR A 79 22.21 3.94 8.49
CA TYR A 79 21.30 3.47 9.54
C TYR A 79 21.54 4.13 10.89
N GLY A 80 22.80 4.30 11.27
CA GLY A 80 23.18 4.92 12.52
C GLY A 80 22.87 6.41 12.59
N THR A 81 22.92 7.13 11.47
CA THR A 81 22.76 8.59 11.41
C THR A 81 21.36 9.07 11.01
N CYS A 82 20.60 8.25 10.27
CA CYS A 82 19.28 8.60 9.76
C CYS A 82 18.16 7.81 10.46
N LYS A 83 16.95 8.38 10.47
CA LYS A 83 15.71 7.70 10.91
C LYS A 83 15.09 6.99 9.72
N THR A 84 15.55 5.78 9.42
CA THR A 84 15.08 4.99 8.28
C THR A 84 14.93 3.53 8.70
N SER A 85 14.16 2.75 7.94
CA SER A 85 14.05 1.30 8.12
C SER A 85 15.33 0.58 7.66
N TYR A 86 15.52 -0.66 8.11
CA TYR A 86 16.67 -1.47 7.69
C TYR A 86 16.69 -1.67 6.15
N TRP A 87 15.53 -1.95 5.54
CA TRP A 87 15.42 -2.18 4.10
C TRP A 87 15.73 -0.93 3.27
N GLU A 88 15.28 0.22 3.73
CA GLU A 88 15.62 1.52 3.11
C GLU A 88 17.11 1.81 3.19
N CYS A 89 17.74 1.53 4.34
CA CYS A 89 19.18 1.72 4.48
C CYS A 89 19.98 0.84 3.54
N CYS A 90 19.59 -0.42 3.37
CA CYS A 90 20.22 -1.31 2.39
C CYS A 90 20.04 -0.78 0.96
N TYR A 91 18.85 -0.27 0.62
CA TYR A 91 18.58 0.34 -0.68
C TYR A 91 19.48 1.57 -0.93
N TYR A 92 19.55 2.49 0.02
CA TYR A 92 20.43 3.65 -0.07
C TYR A 92 21.92 3.26 -0.07
N GLY A 93 22.26 2.17 0.62
CA GLY A 93 23.60 1.58 0.58
C GLY A 93 24.01 1.15 -0.83
N PHE A 94 23.12 0.45 -1.56
CA PHE A 94 23.36 0.07 -2.97
C PHE A 94 23.56 1.30 -3.85
N PHE A 95 22.68 2.27 -3.71
CA PHE A 95 22.76 3.50 -4.49
C PHE A 95 24.05 4.28 -4.16
N GLY A 96 24.37 4.44 -2.86
CA GLY A 96 25.59 5.09 -2.43
C GLY A 96 26.87 4.38 -2.92
N PHE A 97 26.85 3.05 -2.93
CA PHE A 97 27.98 2.27 -3.41
C PHE A 97 28.26 2.52 -4.90
N VAL A 98 27.23 2.50 -5.76
CA VAL A 98 27.40 2.78 -7.20
C VAL A 98 27.81 4.25 -7.44
N ILE A 99 27.29 5.20 -6.65
CA ILE A 99 27.73 6.60 -6.73
C ILE A 99 29.22 6.70 -6.35
N ALA A 100 29.66 5.99 -5.32
CA ALA A 100 31.06 6.03 -4.88
C ALA A 100 32.02 5.51 -5.96
N GLU A 101 31.69 4.37 -6.56
CA GLU A 101 32.44 3.81 -7.70
C GLU A 101 32.48 4.79 -8.88
N CYS A 102 31.35 5.37 -9.23
CA CYS A 102 31.23 6.35 -10.32
C CYS A 102 32.10 7.59 -10.05
N VAL A 103 32.06 8.14 -8.84
CA VAL A 103 32.79 9.36 -8.50
C VAL A 103 34.29 9.10 -8.47
N ALA A 104 34.72 7.95 -7.93
CA ALA A 104 36.12 7.58 -7.90
C ALA A 104 36.69 7.31 -9.30
N SER A 105 35.94 6.61 -10.15
CA SER A 105 36.34 6.33 -11.53
C SER A 105 36.39 7.60 -12.39
N LEU A 106 35.40 8.48 -12.23
CA LEU A 106 35.34 9.76 -12.96
C LEU A 106 36.49 10.68 -12.60
N GLU A 107 36.78 10.87 -11.29
CA GLU A 107 37.88 11.71 -10.82
C GLU A 107 39.20 11.18 -11.34
N TRP A 108 39.46 9.87 -11.19
CA TRP A 108 40.69 9.25 -11.61
C TRP A 108 40.93 9.40 -13.11
N GLN A 109 39.87 9.23 -13.93
CA GLN A 109 39.93 9.37 -15.37
C GLN A 109 40.22 10.83 -15.79
N LEU A 110 39.51 11.80 -15.19
CA LEU A 110 39.71 13.22 -15.49
C LEU A 110 41.11 13.70 -15.05
N PHE A 111 41.55 13.29 -13.88
CA PHE A 111 42.88 13.64 -13.41
C PHE A 111 43.97 13.12 -14.35
N ASN A 112 43.92 11.84 -14.72
CA ASN A 112 44.92 11.27 -15.64
C ASN A 112 44.86 11.87 -17.04
N TYR A 113 43.67 12.26 -17.52
CA TYR A 113 43.50 12.88 -18.84
C TYR A 113 44.13 14.28 -18.91
N PHE A 114 43.93 15.12 -17.87
CA PHE A 114 44.39 16.51 -17.88
C PHE A 114 45.81 16.69 -17.40
N PHE A 115 46.31 15.85 -16.46
CA PHE A 115 47.55 16.08 -15.75
C PHE A 115 48.65 15.01 -15.96
N GLU A 116 48.36 13.85 -16.56
CA GLU A 116 49.32 12.77 -16.83
C GLU A 116 50.52 13.19 -17.74
N LYS A 117 50.37 14.28 -18.48
CA LYS A 117 51.39 14.80 -19.42
C LYS A 117 52.52 15.64 -18.78
N GLY A 118 52.40 15.97 -17.48
CA GLY A 118 53.36 16.80 -16.77
C GLY A 118 54.12 15.97 -15.72
N GLN A 119 55.43 15.94 -15.77
CA GLN A 119 56.32 15.20 -14.88
C GLN A 119 56.31 15.64 -13.39
N ASN A 120 55.35 16.41 -12.91
CA ASN A 120 55.18 16.79 -11.53
C ASN A 120 53.83 16.26 -10.99
N GLU A 121 53.88 15.08 -10.41
CA GLU A 121 52.80 14.55 -9.53
C GLU A 121 52.70 15.41 -8.26
N SER A 122 52.04 16.55 -8.34
CA SER A 122 51.84 17.33 -7.13
C SER A 122 50.55 16.80 -6.42
N TRP A 123 50.80 16.08 -5.30
CA TRP A 123 49.73 15.47 -4.46
C TRP A 123 48.65 16.49 -4.05
N TRP A 124 48.98 17.79 -3.93
CA TRP A 124 48.00 18.85 -3.60
C TRP A 124 47.02 19.09 -4.74
N LEU A 125 47.47 18.99 -6.01
CA LEU A 125 46.62 19.17 -7.19
C LEU A 125 45.58 18.05 -7.27
N GLN A 126 45.97 16.82 -7.00
CA GLN A 126 45.08 15.69 -6.94
C GLN A 126 44.07 15.83 -5.78
N ALA A 127 44.50 16.27 -4.61
CA ALA A 127 43.61 16.57 -3.49
C ALA A 127 42.54 17.64 -3.85
N VAL A 128 42.95 18.68 -4.59
CA VAL A 128 42.01 19.71 -5.08
C VAL A 128 40.99 19.11 -6.08
N CYS A 129 41.45 18.27 -7.03
CA CYS A 129 40.58 17.59 -7.97
C CYS A 129 39.55 16.70 -7.27
N ILE A 130 39.96 15.93 -6.28
CA ILE A 130 39.07 15.08 -5.45
C ILE A 130 38.02 15.96 -4.79
N VAL A 131 38.41 17.03 -4.10
CA VAL A 131 37.44 17.90 -3.40
C VAL A 131 36.45 18.55 -4.37
N VAL A 132 36.92 19.01 -5.52
CA VAL A 132 36.06 19.67 -6.52
C VAL A 132 35.11 18.68 -7.17
N ILE A 133 35.61 17.55 -7.70
CA ILE A 133 34.78 16.59 -8.45
C ILE A 133 33.80 15.89 -7.51
N TYR A 134 34.26 15.41 -6.36
CA TYR A 134 33.40 14.77 -5.37
C TYR A 134 32.35 15.75 -4.84
N GLY A 135 32.76 16.99 -4.54
CA GLY A 135 31.87 18.05 -4.10
C GLY A 135 30.76 18.38 -5.12
N VAL A 136 31.13 18.51 -6.39
CA VAL A 136 30.17 18.78 -7.49
C VAL A 136 29.18 17.62 -7.62
N VAL A 137 29.63 16.37 -7.67
CA VAL A 137 28.75 15.22 -7.82
C VAL A 137 27.83 15.05 -6.60
N VAL A 138 28.36 15.17 -5.37
CA VAL A 138 27.58 15.11 -4.13
C VAL A 138 26.51 16.18 -4.09
N LEU A 139 26.83 17.42 -4.44
CA LEU A 139 25.85 18.54 -4.48
C LEU A 139 24.82 18.33 -5.58
N ALA A 140 25.21 17.88 -6.78
CA ALA A 140 24.29 17.59 -7.86
C ALA A 140 23.31 16.49 -7.48
N MET A 141 23.80 15.34 -6.97
CA MET A 141 22.95 14.23 -6.54
C MET A 141 22.05 14.60 -5.38
N ARG A 142 22.56 15.33 -4.39
CA ARG A 142 21.73 15.87 -3.31
C ARG A 142 20.57 16.71 -3.83
N ASN A 143 20.84 17.66 -4.73
CA ASN A 143 19.80 18.55 -5.28
C ASN A 143 18.77 17.76 -6.09
N LEU A 144 19.19 16.77 -6.89
CA LEU A 144 18.31 15.89 -7.63
C LEU A 144 17.41 15.06 -6.69
N MET A 145 17.93 14.57 -5.59
CA MET A 145 17.18 13.73 -4.64
C MET A 145 16.25 14.55 -3.73
N CYS A 146 16.68 15.74 -3.27
CA CYS A 146 15.89 16.61 -2.39
C CYS A 146 14.49 16.96 -2.97
N GLY A 147 14.36 17.03 -4.30
CA GLY A 147 13.08 17.35 -4.96
C GLY A 147 12.06 16.21 -4.97
N HIS A 148 12.49 14.98 -4.70
CA HIS A 148 11.66 13.79 -4.84
C HIS A 148 11.38 13.07 -3.51
N VAL A 149 12.20 13.29 -2.47
CA VAL A 149 11.99 12.64 -1.18
C VAL A 149 10.69 13.16 -0.54
N PRO A 150 9.78 12.26 -0.11
CA PRO A 150 8.54 12.65 0.56
C PRO A 150 8.79 13.46 1.82
N ALA A 151 7.83 14.33 2.19
CA ALA A 151 7.95 15.25 3.34
C ALA A 151 8.11 14.49 4.69
N ASP A 152 7.63 13.25 4.77
CA ASP A 152 7.78 12.37 5.93
C ASP A 152 9.19 11.74 6.04
N GLY A 153 9.99 11.81 4.96
CA GLY A 153 11.37 11.30 4.90
C GLY A 153 11.49 9.77 4.84
N TYR A 154 10.37 9.03 4.64
CA TYR A 154 10.33 7.59 4.47
C TYR A 154 9.94 7.24 3.04
N LEU A 155 10.64 6.29 2.44
CA LEU A 155 10.36 5.84 1.07
C LEU A 155 9.44 4.62 1.00
N ASP A 156 9.32 3.90 2.11
CA ASP A 156 8.56 2.64 2.25
C ASP A 156 8.92 1.60 1.17
N ILE A 157 10.22 1.27 1.14
CA ILE A 157 10.81 0.38 0.14
C ILE A 157 10.28 -1.05 0.30
N ASN A 158 9.64 -1.55 -0.73
CA ASN A 158 9.15 -2.92 -0.83
C ASN A 158 10.30 -3.91 -1.11
N ARG A 159 10.07 -5.19 -0.81
CA ARG A 159 11.04 -6.26 -1.15
C ARG A 159 11.41 -6.28 -2.64
N LYS A 160 10.47 -5.97 -3.53
CA LYS A 160 10.72 -5.94 -4.99
C LYS A 160 11.68 -4.82 -5.36
N ASP A 161 11.50 -3.63 -4.80
CA ASP A 161 12.34 -2.46 -5.06
C ASP A 161 13.76 -2.70 -4.57
N TRP A 162 13.90 -3.30 -3.38
CA TRP A 162 15.20 -3.70 -2.83
C TRP A 162 15.91 -4.72 -3.71
N ILE A 163 15.20 -5.77 -4.17
CA ILE A 163 15.75 -6.79 -5.08
C ILE A 163 16.20 -6.15 -6.40
N THR A 164 15.41 -5.24 -6.95
CA THR A 164 15.74 -4.54 -8.20
C THR A 164 17.02 -3.72 -8.04
N ALA A 165 17.15 -2.93 -6.97
CA ALA A 165 18.35 -2.15 -6.68
C ALA A 165 19.59 -3.06 -6.46
N PHE A 166 19.42 -4.18 -5.77
CA PHE A 166 20.47 -5.17 -5.60
C PHE A 166 20.97 -5.72 -6.93
N PHE A 167 20.05 -6.16 -7.82
CA PHE A 167 20.43 -6.69 -9.14
C PHE A 167 21.12 -5.63 -9.99
N ILE A 168 20.61 -4.41 -10.04
CA ILE A 168 21.25 -3.30 -10.77
C ILE A 168 22.69 -3.11 -10.25
N THR A 169 22.88 -3.04 -8.94
CA THR A 169 24.18 -2.85 -8.31
C THR A 169 25.14 -3.98 -8.62
N VAL A 170 24.68 -5.23 -8.52
CA VAL A 170 25.52 -6.41 -8.84
C VAL A 170 25.93 -6.43 -10.29
N VAL A 171 25.01 -6.12 -11.22
CA VAL A 171 25.31 -6.08 -12.67
C VAL A 171 26.30 -4.95 -12.97
N VAL A 172 26.03 -3.75 -12.47
CA VAL A 172 26.91 -2.57 -12.68
C VAL A 172 28.32 -2.87 -12.13
N PHE A 173 28.41 -3.33 -10.87
CA PHE A 173 29.69 -3.67 -10.25
C PHE A 173 30.45 -4.77 -11.01
N SER A 174 29.74 -5.81 -11.43
CA SER A 174 30.38 -6.93 -12.17
C SER A 174 30.90 -6.48 -13.52
N VAL A 175 30.12 -5.72 -14.30
CA VAL A 175 30.51 -5.24 -15.63
C VAL A 175 31.63 -4.19 -15.51
N SER A 176 31.52 -3.27 -14.57
CA SER A 176 32.51 -2.21 -14.32
C SER A 176 33.88 -2.79 -13.93
N ASN A 177 33.92 -3.90 -13.20
CA ASN A 177 35.16 -4.50 -12.71
C ASN A 177 35.61 -5.76 -13.47
N ILE A 178 34.89 -6.21 -14.49
CA ILE A 178 35.18 -7.47 -15.21
C ILE A 178 36.57 -7.47 -15.83
N SER A 179 36.98 -6.34 -16.39
CA SER A 179 38.30 -6.18 -17.05
C SER A 179 39.48 -6.23 -16.09
N PHE A 180 39.24 -6.00 -14.79
CA PHE A 180 40.27 -6.12 -13.74
C PHE A 180 40.45 -7.55 -13.24
N ILE A 181 39.38 -8.38 -13.39
CA ILE A 181 39.37 -9.77 -12.90
C ILE A 181 39.98 -10.71 -13.92
N THR A 182 39.70 -10.52 -15.21
CA THR A 182 40.13 -11.41 -16.29
C THR A 182 40.49 -10.61 -17.54
N ARG A 183 41.73 -10.82 -18.06
CA ARG A 183 42.23 -10.14 -19.25
C ARG A 183 41.82 -10.81 -20.57
N ASP A 184 41.36 -12.07 -20.51
CA ASP A 184 41.07 -12.92 -21.69
C ASP A 184 39.59 -13.09 -21.98
N ILE A 185 38.77 -12.07 -21.69
CA ILE A 185 37.32 -12.10 -21.96
C ILE A 185 36.97 -11.20 -23.15
N PRO A 186 35.93 -11.54 -23.93
CA PRO A 186 35.51 -10.74 -25.10
C PRO A 186 35.14 -9.29 -24.79
N PHE A 187 34.93 -8.95 -23.54
CA PHE A 187 34.57 -7.61 -23.04
C PHE A 187 35.74 -6.88 -22.38
N SER A 188 36.94 -7.45 -22.31
CA SER A 188 38.13 -6.76 -21.82
C SER A 188 38.79 -5.98 -22.96
N GLY A 189 39.11 -4.71 -22.73
CA GLY A 189 39.88 -3.91 -23.69
C GLY A 189 41.37 -4.25 -23.62
N ASP A 190 42.06 -4.13 -24.73
CA ASP A 190 43.53 -4.36 -24.82
C ASP A 190 44.33 -3.20 -24.21
N TYR A 191 43.70 -2.04 -24.05
CA TYR A 191 44.35 -0.82 -23.56
C TYR A 191 43.74 -0.38 -22.21
N SER A 192 44.58 -0.03 -21.25
CA SER A 192 44.16 0.44 -19.94
C SER A 192 43.26 1.70 -19.96
N LYS A 193 43.39 2.53 -21.00
CA LYS A 193 42.51 3.70 -21.23
C LYS A 193 41.09 3.31 -21.63
N GLU A 194 40.93 2.29 -22.43
CA GLU A 194 39.63 1.77 -22.85
C GLU A 194 38.88 1.14 -21.65
N ILE A 195 39.61 0.40 -20.83
CA ILE A 195 39.10 -0.21 -19.61
C ILE A 195 38.57 0.88 -18.64
N ALA A 196 39.35 1.95 -18.43
CA ALA A 196 38.91 3.07 -17.57
C ALA A 196 37.68 3.79 -18.13
N ASN A 197 37.61 3.99 -19.46
CA ASN A 197 36.44 4.60 -20.11
C ASN A 197 35.19 3.73 -19.95
N ILE A 198 35.28 2.43 -20.20
CA ILE A 198 34.15 1.49 -20.06
C ILE A 198 33.68 1.49 -18.62
N ARG A 199 34.57 1.41 -17.64
CA ARG A 199 34.25 1.47 -16.20
C ARG A 199 33.44 2.73 -15.86
N THR A 200 33.95 3.90 -16.21
CA THR A 200 33.29 5.18 -15.89
C THR A 200 31.93 5.31 -16.55
N LEU A 201 31.79 4.89 -17.84
CA LEU A 201 30.51 4.94 -18.55
C LEU A 201 29.48 3.98 -17.96
N VAL A 202 29.89 2.77 -17.56
CA VAL A 202 29.02 1.79 -16.92
C VAL A 202 28.57 2.30 -15.54
N ASP A 203 29.48 2.90 -14.75
CA ASP A 203 29.16 3.47 -13.46
C ASP A 203 28.18 4.64 -13.57
N ILE A 204 28.37 5.54 -14.55
CA ILE A 204 27.42 6.64 -14.83
C ILE A 204 26.04 6.08 -15.22
N ALA A 205 26.00 5.08 -16.11
CA ALA A 205 24.75 4.42 -16.49
C ALA A 205 24.07 3.75 -15.28
N GLY A 206 24.85 3.13 -14.40
CA GLY A 206 24.37 2.54 -13.13
C GLY A 206 23.74 3.57 -12.20
N VAL A 207 24.40 4.73 -12.00
CA VAL A 207 23.85 5.85 -11.22
C VAL A 207 22.55 6.35 -11.84
N ALA A 208 22.50 6.50 -13.16
CA ALA A 208 21.28 6.94 -13.85
C ALA A 208 20.12 5.95 -13.69
N MET A 209 20.39 4.62 -13.81
CA MET A 209 19.37 3.59 -13.59
C MET A 209 18.85 3.57 -12.16
N LEU A 210 19.73 3.66 -11.16
CA LEU A 210 19.33 3.69 -9.75
C LEU A 210 18.58 5.00 -9.41
N TYR A 211 18.97 6.12 -10.01
CA TYR A 211 18.25 7.37 -9.86
C TYR A 211 16.84 7.30 -10.46
N ALA A 212 16.70 6.76 -11.68
CA ALA A 212 15.39 6.55 -12.29
C ALA A 212 14.52 5.61 -11.46
N HIS A 213 15.10 4.51 -10.93
CA HIS A 213 14.39 3.61 -10.03
C HIS A 213 13.97 4.30 -8.73
N PHE A 214 14.83 5.13 -8.16
CA PHE A 214 14.51 5.94 -6.97
C PHE A 214 13.32 6.88 -7.22
N VAL A 215 13.31 7.60 -8.35
CA VAL A 215 12.19 8.48 -8.73
C VAL A 215 10.89 7.69 -8.87
N LEU A 216 10.93 6.52 -9.52
CA LEU A 216 9.76 5.64 -9.63
C LEU A 216 9.23 5.17 -8.27
N CYS A 217 10.12 4.84 -7.32
CA CYS A 217 9.71 4.48 -5.95
C CYS A 217 9.01 5.66 -5.26
N CYS A 218 9.55 6.90 -5.39
CA CYS A 218 8.94 8.09 -4.85
C CYS A 218 7.56 8.39 -5.45
N GLU A 219 7.43 8.31 -6.78
CA GLU A 219 6.16 8.51 -7.49
C GLU A 219 5.11 7.45 -7.10
N ASN A 220 5.49 6.19 -7.00
CA ASN A 220 4.60 5.11 -6.58
C ASN A 220 4.07 5.33 -5.16
N LYS A 221 4.91 5.81 -4.24
CA LYS A 221 4.47 6.14 -2.88
C LYS A 221 3.44 7.26 -2.90
N VAL A 222 3.73 8.37 -3.57
CA VAL A 222 2.79 9.52 -3.69
C VAL A 222 1.47 9.07 -4.32
N ARG A 223 1.53 8.21 -5.34
CA ARG A 223 0.32 7.65 -5.97
C ARG A 223 -0.51 6.82 -4.99
N MET A 224 0.10 5.91 -4.23
CA MET A 224 -0.61 5.10 -3.22
C MET A 224 -1.25 5.97 -2.12
N GLU A 225 -0.56 7.01 -1.66
CA GLU A 225 -1.11 7.96 -0.69
C GLU A 225 -2.32 8.72 -1.28
N LEU A 226 -2.22 9.18 -2.53
CA LEU A 226 -3.33 9.85 -3.23
C LEU A 226 -4.54 8.92 -3.39
N GLU A 227 -4.34 7.68 -3.82
CA GLU A 227 -5.40 6.68 -3.94
C GLU A 227 -6.07 6.39 -2.59
N SER A 228 -5.29 6.32 -1.50
CA SER A 228 -5.82 6.16 -0.15
C SER A 228 -6.71 7.33 0.26
N VAL A 229 -6.27 8.58 0.03
CA VAL A 229 -7.07 9.78 0.31
C VAL A 229 -8.35 9.81 -0.53
N GLN A 230 -8.27 9.47 -1.82
CA GLN A 230 -9.44 9.40 -2.70
C GLN A 230 -10.46 8.38 -2.22
N ASN A 231 -10.01 7.20 -1.76
CA ASN A 231 -10.90 6.17 -1.21
C ASN A 231 -11.61 6.66 0.08
N VAL A 232 -10.91 7.37 0.96
CA VAL A 232 -11.51 7.96 2.16
C VAL A 232 -12.57 9.00 1.79
N LEU A 233 -12.26 9.91 0.87
CA LEU A 233 -13.21 10.92 0.39
C LEU A 233 -14.45 10.30 -0.26
N GLN A 234 -14.28 9.27 -1.07
CA GLN A 234 -15.39 8.56 -1.70
C GLN A 234 -16.29 7.89 -0.67
N ASN A 235 -15.71 7.25 0.35
CA ASN A 235 -16.49 6.66 1.43
C ASN A 235 -17.26 7.72 2.23
N GLN A 236 -16.64 8.86 2.54
CA GLN A 236 -17.32 9.98 3.21
C GLN A 236 -18.48 10.53 2.36
N TYR A 237 -18.29 10.65 1.05
CA TYR A 237 -19.33 11.09 0.14
C TYR A 237 -20.52 10.12 0.10
N LEU A 238 -20.27 8.80 0.06
CA LEU A 238 -21.32 7.79 0.14
C LEU A 238 -22.10 7.85 1.45
N GLN A 239 -21.41 8.01 2.59
CA GLN A 239 -22.02 8.20 3.90
C GLN A 239 -22.88 9.47 3.94
N TYR A 240 -22.40 10.56 3.35
CA TYR A 240 -23.16 11.80 3.23
C TYR A 240 -24.44 11.61 2.41
N GLN A 241 -24.36 10.93 1.26
CA GLN A 241 -25.55 10.63 0.45
C GLN A 241 -26.58 9.79 1.21
N GLN A 242 -26.13 8.72 1.89
CA GLN A 242 -27.03 7.88 2.70
C GLN A 242 -27.69 8.68 3.84
N SER A 243 -26.95 9.55 4.51
CA SER A 243 -27.49 10.43 5.56
C SER A 243 -28.51 11.40 4.98
N ARG A 244 -28.24 11.98 3.81
CA ARG A 244 -29.17 12.88 3.13
C ARG A 244 -30.47 12.17 2.73
N GLU A 245 -30.39 10.97 2.14
CA GLU A 245 -31.56 10.18 1.78
C GLU A 245 -32.40 9.84 3.04
N SER A 246 -31.75 9.51 4.15
CA SER A 246 -32.42 9.27 5.44
C SER A 246 -33.15 10.51 5.96
N ILE A 247 -32.54 11.69 5.84
CA ILE A 247 -33.16 12.96 6.24
C ILE A 247 -34.35 13.30 5.35
N GLU A 248 -34.23 13.09 4.04
CA GLU A 248 -35.35 13.29 3.09
C GLU A 248 -36.51 12.36 3.40
N LEU A 249 -36.24 11.09 3.74
CA LEU A 249 -37.27 10.15 4.17
C LEU A 249 -37.97 10.59 5.47
N ILE A 250 -37.20 11.04 6.46
CA ILE A 250 -37.75 11.57 7.73
C ILE A 250 -38.64 12.80 7.46
N ASN A 251 -38.20 13.73 6.62
CA ASN A 251 -38.95 14.91 6.26
C ASN A 251 -40.26 14.57 5.54
N TYR A 252 -40.23 13.59 4.62
CA TYR A 252 -41.42 13.07 3.95
C TYR A 252 -42.40 12.50 4.98
N LYS A 253 -41.96 11.63 5.89
CA LYS A 253 -42.77 11.04 6.95
C LYS A 253 -43.34 12.11 7.89
N TYR A 254 -42.53 13.10 8.26
CA TYR A 254 -42.98 14.23 9.09
C TYR A 254 -44.14 15.01 8.41
N HIS A 255 -43.99 15.28 7.11
CA HIS A 255 -45.03 15.98 6.33
C HIS A 255 -46.31 15.18 6.26
N ASP A 256 -46.21 13.88 6.02
CA ASP A 256 -47.37 12.96 5.96
C ASP A 256 -48.11 12.91 7.31
N LEU A 257 -47.37 12.74 8.41
CA LEU A 257 -47.92 12.75 9.76
C LEU A 257 -48.60 14.08 10.09
N LYS A 258 -48.03 15.21 9.69
CA LYS A 258 -48.63 16.53 9.90
C LYS A 258 -49.97 16.64 9.14
N HIS A 259 -50.00 16.15 7.90
CA HIS A 259 -51.23 16.14 7.10
C HIS A 259 -52.32 15.25 7.71
N GLN A 260 -51.97 14.07 8.20
CA GLN A 260 -52.90 13.16 8.91
C GLN A 260 -53.45 13.80 10.17
N ILE A 261 -52.62 14.49 10.96
CA ILE A 261 -53.09 15.25 12.16
C ILE A 261 -54.04 16.39 11.77
N GLU A 262 -53.81 17.11 10.66
CA GLU A 262 -54.68 18.18 10.21
C GLU A 262 -56.05 17.65 9.77
N VAL A 263 -56.12 16.48 9.13
CA VAL A 263 -57.35 15.79 8.76
C VAL A 263 -58.12 15.38 10.02
N LEU A 264 -57.45 14.79 11.02
CA LEU A 264 -58.03 14.41 12.29
C LEU A 264 -58.63 15.60 13.06
N ARG A 265 -57.98 16.77 13.00
CA ARG A 265 -58.43 18.00 13.68
C ARG A 265 -59.74 18.56 13.05
N LYS A 266 -59.95 18.31 11.75
CA LYS A 266 -61.15 18.82 11.01
C LYS A 266 -62.30 17.87 11.07
N GLU A 267 -62.13 16.60 11.42
CA GLU A 267 -63.16 15.58 11.50
C GLU A 267 -64.02 15.81 12.75
N GLN A 268 -65.30 16.11 12.56
CA GLN A 268 -66.28 16.39 13.61
C GLN A 268 -67.03 15.14 14.07
N ASP A 269 -67.05 14.10 13.23
CA ASP A 269 -67.73 12.84 13.55
C ASP A 269 -66.84 11.99 14.50
N PRO A 270 -67.30 11.70 15.73
CA PRO A 270 -66.51 10.94 16.69
C PRO A 270 -66.22 9.51 16.25
N GLU A 271 -67.11 8.88 15.51
CA GLU A 271 -66.91 7.50 15.04
C GLU A 271 -65.86 7.43 13.94
N LYS A 272 -65.93 8.35 12.96
CA LYS A 272 -64.90 8.46 11.90
C LYS A 272 -63.54 8.84 12.45
N ARG A 273 -63.47 9.75 13.43
CA ARG A 273 -62.23 10.14 14.06
C ARG A 273 -61.57 8.97 14.81
N ASN A 274 -62.38 8.17 15.54
CA ASN A 274 -61.87 6.99 16.24
C ASN A 274 -61.45 5.89 15.23
N ALA A 275 -62.18 5.69 14.16
CA ALA A 275 -61.76 4.74 13.10
C ALA A 275 -60.42 5.13 12.48
N PHE A 276 -60.19 6.43 12.23
CA PHE A 276 -58.95 6.95 11.68
C PHE A 276 -57.77 6.83 12.65
N LEU A 277 -58.01 7.09 13.94
CA LEU A 277 -57.01 6.89 15.01
C LEU A 277 -56.64 5.42 15.15
N ASN A 278 -57.62 4.52 15.12
CA ASN A 278 -57.37 3.08 15.15
C ASN A 278 -56.59 2.58 13.91
N GLN A 279 -56.87 3.16 12.74
CA GLN A 279 -56.11 2.86 11.53
C GLN A 279 -54.64 3.30 11.66
N MET A 280 -54.38 4.56 12.12
CA MET A 280 -53.05 5.05 12.38
C MET A 280 -52.29 4.22 13.45
N GLU A 281 -52.99 3.84 14.52
CA GLU A 281 -52.45 3.01 15.57
C GLU A 281 -52.08 1.61 15.04
N ASN A 282 -52.88 1.04 14.15
CA ASN A 282 -52.60 -0.22 13.48
C ASN A 282 -51.42 -0.10 12.49
N GLU A 283 -51.33 1.00 11.74
CA GLU A 283 -50.19 1.26 10.85
C GLU A 283 -48.91 1.42 11.65
N ILE A 284 -48.93 2.14 12.77
CA ILE A 284 -47.80 2.26 13.69
C ILE A 284 -47.43 0.91 14.30
N LYS A 285 -48.42 0.12 14.75
CA LYS A 285 -48.22 -1.22 15.30
C LYS A 285 -47.66 -2.19 14.26
N GLN A 286 -48.11 -2.14 13.03
CA GLN A 286 -47.52 -2.95 11.94
C GLN A 286 -46.06 -2.55 11.71
N TYR A 287 -45.75 -1.27 11.78
CA TYR A 287 -44.35 -0.78 11.69
C TYR A 287 -43.50 -1.21 12.87
N GLU A 288 -44.06 -1.20 14.10
CA GLU A 288 -43.35 -1.64 15.32
C GLU A 288 -43.18 -3.15 15.40
N LEU A 289 -44.09 -3.93 14.85
CA LEU A 289 -44.09 -5.40 14.91
C LEU A 289 -43.18 -6.05 13.87
N GLN A 290 -42.92 -5.37 12.75
CA GLN A 290 -42.21 -5.99 11.63
C GLN A 290 -40.71 -6.24 11.87
N ASN A 291 -40.04 -5.51 12.75
CA ASN A 291 -38.58 -5.61 12.87
C ASN A 291 -38.01 -5.45 14.29
N LYS A 292 -38.66 -6.03 15.33
CA LYS A 292 -38.04 -6.11 16.68
C LYS A 292 -37.22 -7.39 16.81
N THR A 293 -36.00 -7.37 16.26
CA THR A 293 -35.09 -8.51 16.38
C THR A 293 -34.35 -8.55 17.72
N GLY A 294 -34.39 -7.45 18.48
CA GLY A 294 -33.65 -7.26 19.72
C GLY A 294 -32.27 -6.60 19.54
N ASN A 295 -31.91 -6.21 18.32
CA ASN A 295 -30.71 -5.43 18.03
C ASN A 295 -31.09 -4.19 17.21
N ASN A 296 -30.94 -3.00 17.78
CA ASN A 296 -31.39 -1.73 17.20
C ASN A 296 -30.74 -1.42 15.84
N VAL A 297 -29.51 -1.84 15.64
CA VAL A 297 -28.78 -1.63 14.37
C VAL A 297 -29.40 -2.46 13.26
N LEU A 298 -29.61 -3.75 13.55
CA LEU A 298 -30.21 -4.67 12.59
C LEU A 298 -31.67 -4.29 12.30
N ASP A 299 -32.41 -3.87 13.31
CA ASP A 299 -33.79 -3.37 13.17
C ASP A 299 -33.85 -2.21 12.16
N THR A 300 -32.89 -1.27 12.26
CA THR A 300 -32.80 -0.13 11.32
C THR A 300 -32.49 -0.59 9.90
N VAL A 301 -31.54 -1.49 9.72
CA VAL A 301 -31.17 -2.02 8.40
C VAL A 301 -32.33 -2.77 7.77
N LEU A 302 -32.94 -3.71 8.51
CA LEU A 302 -34.05 -4.51 8.02
C LEU A 302 -35.28 -3.65 7.68
N THR A 303 -35.63 -2.66 8.52
CA THR A 303 -36.74 -1.74 8.25
C THR A 303 -36.52 -0.95 6.97
N SER A 304 -35.32 -0.39 6.78
CA SER A 304 -35.00 0.37 5.57
C SER A 304 -35.10 -0.49 4.31
N LYS A 305 -34.58 -1.73 4.37
CA LYS A 305 -34.62 -2.65 3.21
C LYS A 305 -36.00 -3.23 2.97
N SER A 306 -36.79 -3.49 4.02
CA SER A 306 -38.18 -3.93 3.89
C SER A 306 -39.03 -2.89 3.18
N LEU A 307 -38.92 -1.61 3.57
CA LEU A 307 -39.60 -0.50 2.89
C LEU A 307 -39.26 -0.40 1.40
N TYR A 308 -37.97 -0.56 1.09
CA TYR A 308 -37.53 -0.57 -0.30
C TYR A 308 -38.13 -1.76 -1.06
N CYS A 309 -38.14 -2.94 -0.45
CA CYS A 309 -38.71 -4.16 -1.03
C CYS A 309 -40.22 -4.02 -1.32
N ASP A 310 -41.00 -3.53 -0.35
CA ASP A 310 -42.44 -3.32 -0.48
C ASP A 310 -42.77 -2.39 -1.66
N ASN A 311 -42.01 -1.27 -1.79
CA ASN A 311 -42.21 -0.33 -2.90
C ASN A 311 -41.87 -0.93 -4.28
N HIS A 312 -41.10 -2.01 -4.34
CA HIS A 312 -40.69 -2.65 -5.60
C HIS A 312 -41.34 -4.02 -5.84
N GLY A 313 -42.33 -4.39 -5.02
CA GLY A 313 -43.05 -5.67 -5.12
C GLY A 313 -42.09 -6.86 -4.83
N ILE A 314 -41.22 -6.74 -3.85
CA ILE A 314 -40.31 -7.78 -3.38
C ILE A 314 -40.80 -8.23 -2.00
N THR A 315 -40.96 -9.53 -1.80
CA THR A 315 -41.35 -10.10 -0.49
C THR A 315 -40.09 -10.40 0.31
N LEU A 316 -39.84 -9.62 1.36
CA LEU A 316 -38.76 -9.86 2.32
C LEU A 316 -39.29 -10.50 3.59
N THR A 317 -38.85 -11.72 3.89
CA THR A 317 -39.20 -12.43 5.13
C THR A 317 -37.99 -12.54 6.02
N SER A 318 -38.10 -12.14 7.30
CA SER A 318 -37.03 -12.20 8.27
C SER A 318 -37.40 -13.03 9.50
N VAL A 319 -36.56 -13.99 9.86
CA VAL A 319 -36.64 -14.76 11.12
C VAL A 319 -35.31 -14.60 11.85
N VAL A 320 -35.23 -13.62 12.72
CA VAL A 320 -33.95 -13.12 13.21
C VAL A 320 -33.96 -12.96 14.73
N ASP A 321 -33.00 -13.57 15.40
CA ASP A 321 -32.63 -13.26 16.78
C ASP A 321 -31.45 -12.30 16.79
N GLY A 322 -31.76 -11.01 16.90
CA GLY A 322 -30.75 -9.94 16.82
C GLY A 322 -29.84 -9.86 18.07
N LYS A 323 -30.26 -10.40 19.20
CA LYS A 323 -29.45 -10.43 20.42
C LYS A 323 -28.16 -11.23 20.24
N LEU A 324 -28.19 -12.20 19.32
CA LEU A 324 -27.00 -12.98 18.98
C LEU A 324 -25.88 -12.17 18.32
N LEU A 325 -26.18 -10.91 17.92
CA LEU A 325 -25.22 -10.00 17.25
C LEU A 325 -24.62 -8.96 18.21
N ASP A 326 -24.97 -8.96 19.50
CA ASP A 326 -24.56 -7.93 20.46
C ASP A 326 -23.03 -7.86 20.69
N PHE A 327 -22.30 -8.92 20.32
CA PHE A 327 -20.84 -8.95 20.37
C PHE A 327 -20.18 -8.29 19.17
N MET A 328 -20.94 -7.99 18.10
CA MET A 328 -20.42 -7.41 16.86
C MET A 328 -20.47 -5.88 16.90
N GLU A 329 -19.49 -5.26 16.23
CA GLU A 329 -19.49 -3.80 16.06
C GLU A 329 -20.64 -3.35 15.14
N THR A 330 -21.22 -2.20 15.44
CA THR A 330 -22.31 -1.59 14.65
C THR A 330 -22.01 -1.54 13.16
N MET A 331 -20.82 -1.10 12.78
CA MET A 331 -20.41 -0.98 11.38
C MET A 331 -20.29 -2.33 10.70
N ASP A 332 -19.92 -3.37 11.42
CA ASP A 332 -19.76 -4.73 10.88
C ASP A 332 -21.15 -5.36 10.62
N ILE A 333 -22.12 -5.14 11.51
CA ILE A 333 -23.53 -5.52 11.28
C ILE A 333 -24.07 -4.83 10.03
N CYS A 334 -23.88 -3.51 9.93
CA CYS A 334 -24.31 -2.75 8.74
C CYS A 334 -23.63 -3.25 7.45
N SER A 335 -22.35 -3.57 7.52
CA SER A 335 -21.59 -4.07 6.37
C SER A 335 -22.07 -5.44 5.91
N ILE A 336 -22.31 -6.39 6.81
CA ILE A 336 -22.75 -7.73 6.47
C ILE A 336 -24.16 -7.71 5.90
N PHE A 337 -25.12 -7.18 6.67
CA PHE A 337 -26.53 -7.20 6.26
C PHE A 337 -26.82 -6.24 5.12
N GLY A 338 -26.19 -5.06 5.08
CA GLY A 338 -26.31 -4.11 3.98
C GLY A 338 -25.89 -4.74 2.66
N ASN A 339 -24.67 -5.24 2.57
CA ASN A 339 -24.16 -5.86 1.34
C ASN A 339 -24.92 -7.13 0.96
N ALA A 340 -25.32 -7.98 1.92
CA ALA A 340 -26.05 -9.21 1.63
C ALA A 340 -27.44 -8.91 1.06
N LEU A 341 -28.18 -7.98 1.69
CA LEU A 341 -29.52 -7.59 1.26
C LEU A 341 -29.49 -6.81 -0.07
N ASP A 342 -28.51 -5.92 -0.28
CA ASP A 342 -28.35 -5.22 -1.56
C ASP A 342 -28.10 -6.19 -2.71
N ASN A 343 -27.25 -7.19 -2.51
CA ASN A 343 -27.04 -8.24 -3.51
C ASN A 343 -28.31 -9.04 -3.79
N ALA A 344 -29.09 -9.39 -2.77
CA ALA A 344 -30.33 -10.12 -2.91
C ALA A 344 -31.38 -9.28 -3.67
N ILE A 345 -31.57 -8.02 -3.27
CA ILE A 345 -32.50 -7.08 -3.91
C ILE A 345 -32.14 -6.86 -5.38
N GLU A 346 -30.86 -6.59 -5.67
CA GLU A 346 -30.42 -6.41 -7.05
C GLU A 346 -30.60 -7.66 -7.92
N SER A 347 -30.56 -8.84 -7.34
CA SER A 347 -30.80 -10.09 -8.03
C SER A 347 -32.28 -10.26 -8.38
N VAL A 348 -33.18 -10.12 -7.38
CA VAL A 348 -34.60 -10.39 -7.56
C VAL A 348 -35.35 -9.29 -8.33
N ILE A 349 -34.88 -8.03 -8.29
CA ILE A 349 -35.55 -6.92 -9.01
C ILE A 349 -35.50 -7.11 -10.52
N LYS A 350 -34.55 -7.90 -11.03
CA LYS A 350 -34.40 -8.21 -12.46
C LYS A 350 -35.38 -9.28 -12.96
N LEU A 351 -36.04 -9.98 -12.05
CA LEU A 351 -37.02 -11.00 -12.41
C LEU A 351 -38.31 -10.33 -12.93
N GLU A 352 -38.80 -10.83 -14.06
CA GLU A 352 -40.05 -10.34 -14.64
C GLU A 352 -41.27 -10.74 -13.77
N ASP A 353 -41.21 -11.96 -13.23
CA ASP A 353 -42.26 -12.51 -12.37
C ASP A 353 -42.13 -11.96 -10.95
N LYS A 354 -43.08 -11.14 -10.52
CA LYS A 354 -43.12 -10.54 -9.20
C LYS A 354 -43.32 -11.55 -8.07
N GLU A 355 -44.00 -12.68 -8.33
CA GLU A 355 -44.21 -13.71 -7.32
C GLU A 355 -42.90 -14.45 -6.93
N LYS A 356 -41.91 -14.41 -7.81
CA LYS A 356 -40.56 -14.98 -7.58
C LYS A 356 -39.62 -14.01 -6.90
N ARG A 357 -39.98 -12.77 -6.66
CA ARG A 357 -39.15 -11.78 -5.96
C ARG A 357 -39.18 -12.02 -4.47
N LEU A 358 -38.49 -13.09 -4.04
CA LEU A 358 -38.49 -13.57 -2.68
C LEU A 358 -37.12 -13.46 -2.08
N ILE A 359 -37.04 -12.91 -0.86
CA ILE A 359 -35.83 -12.82 -0.06
C ILE A 359 -36.12 -13.34 1.34
N HIS A 360 -35.27 -14.23 1.86
CA HIS A 360 -35.35 -14.76 3.23
C HIS A 360 -34.08 -14.43 4.01
N VAL A 361 -34.25 -13.90 5.22
CA VAL A 361 -33.14 -13.61 6.14
C VAL A 361 -33.38 -14.42 7.42
N THR A 362 -32.37 -15.18 7.81
CA THR A 362 -32.41 -15.96 9.05
C THR A 362 -31.16 -15.69 9.87
N VAL A 363 -31.33 -15.40 11.16
CA VAL A 363 -30.24 -15.34 12.14
C VAL A 363 -30.60 -16.22 13.32
N SER A 364 -29.80 -17.21 13.58
CA SER A 364 -30.05 -18.20 14.63
C SER A 364 -28.75 -18.73 15.23
N GLN A 365 -28.83 -19.27 16.43
CA GLN A 365 -27.73 -20.00 17.02
C GLN A 365 -27.82 -21.49 16.62
N GLN A 366 -26.72 -22.04 16.12
CA GLN A 366 -26.57 -23.47 15.89
C GLN A 366 -25.39 -24.00 16.69
N LYS A 367 -25.68 -24.72 17.78
CA LYS A 367 -24.66 -25.18 18.76
C LYS A 367 -23.86 -23.98 19.30
N SER A 368 -22.55 -23.95 19.05
CA SER A 368 -21.61 -22.89 19.42
C SER A 368 -21.36 -21.88 18.30
N PHE A 369 -22.22 -21.82 17.28
CA PHE A 369 -22.05 -20.91 16.15
C PHE A 369 -23.28 -20.02 15.97
N LEU A 370 -23.02 -18.75 15.66
CA LEU A 370 -23.99 -17.86 15.05
C LEU A 370 -24.10 -18.23 13.57
N MET A 371 -25.30 -18.53 13.09
CA MET A 371 -25.60 -18.72 11.68
C MET A 371 -26.40 -17.53 11.16
N ILE A 372 -25.88 -16.84 10.16
CA ILE A 372 -26.59 -15.85 9.38
C ILE A 372 -26.79 -16.44 7.99
N ARG A 373 -28.04 -16.40 7.49
CA ARG A 373 -28.37 -16.88 6.17
C ARG A 373 -29.21 -15.86 5.46
N VAL A 374 -28.82 -15.51 4.23
CA VAL A 374 -29.59 -14.67 3.32
C VAL A 374 -29.80 -15.44 2.03
N GLU A 375 -31.06 -15.67 1.70
CA GLU A 375 -31.47 -16.47 0.53
C GLU A 375 -32.35 -15.63 -0.37
N ASN A 376 -32.16 -15.75 -1.68
CA ASN A 376 -33.03 -15.12 -2.65
C ASN A 376 -33.27 -16.03 -3.85
N TYR A 377 -34.44 -15.90 -4.46
CA TYR A 377 -34.73 -16.59 -5.71
C TYR A 377 -33.78 -16.10 -6.82
N PHE A 378 -33.26 -17.04 -7.61
CA PHE A 378 -32.25 -16.77 -8.62
C PHE A 378 -32.43 -17.59 -9.87
N GLU A 379 -32.64 -16.92 -11.02
CA GLU A 379 -32.70 -17.55 -12.34
C GLU A 379 -31.37 -17.25 -13.05
N GLY A 380 -30.42 -18.20 -13.07
CA GLY A 380 -29.14 -18.05 -13.76
C GLY A 380 -28.09 -19.08 -13.31
N GLY A 381 -27.01 -19.17 -14.05
CA GLY A 381 -25.83 -19.97 -13.67
C GLY A 381 -24.79 -19.11 -12.95
N LEU A 382 -24.14 -19.67 -11.92
CA LEU A 382 -22.96 -19.03 -11.33
C LEU A 382 -21.73 -19.36 -12.20
N GLU A 383 -21.04 -18.33 -12.67
CA GLU A 383 -19.75 -18.50 -13.33
C GLU A 383 -18.62 -18.50 -12.29
N TYR A 384 -17.88 -19.60 -12.20
CA TYR A 384 -16.72 -19.73 -11.36
C TYR A 384 -15.43 -19.55 -12.20
N ALA A 385 -14.63 -18.52 -11.93
CA ALA A 385 -13.28 -18.43 -12.45
C ALA A 385 -12.28 -18.55 -11.32
N LYS A 386 -11.35 -19.50 -11.44
CA LYS A 386 -10.28 -19.78 -10.45
C LYS A 386 -10.76 -20.03 -9.01
N GLY A 387 -11.94 -20.66 -8.85
CA GLY A 387 -12.49 -20.96 -7.52
C GLY A 387 -13.11 -19.77 -6.79
N GLN A 388 -13.30 -18.65 -7.47
CA GLN A 388 -14.03 -17.48 -6.97
C GLN A 388 -15.21 -17.15 -7.87
N LEU A 389 -16.35 -16.72 -7.27
CA LEU A 389 -17.50 -16.25 -8.00
C LEU A 389 -17.13 -15.02 -8.83
N GLU A 390 -17.28 -15.09 -10.16
CA GLU A 390 -17.19 -13.93 -11.03
C GLU A 390 -18.55 -13.21 -11.08
N SER A 391 -18.49 -11.88 -11.02
CA SER A 391 -19.68 -11.05 -11.24
C SER A 391 -20.10 -11.14 -12.70
N THR A 392 -21.36 -11.51 -12.98
CA THR A 392 -21.97 -11.55 -14.31
C THR A 392 -22.21 -10.17 -14.94
N LYS A 393 -21.79 -9.08 -14.29
CA LYS A 393 -22.01 -7.71 -14.75
C LYS A 393 -20.90 -7.20 -15.68
N LYS A 394 -21.32 -6.53 -16.79
CA LYS A 394 -20.43 -6.00 -17.85
C LYS A 394 -19.47 -4.88 -17.41
N GLU A 395 -19.72 -4.21 -16.27
CA GLU A 395 -18.85 -3.15 -15.74
C GLU A 395 -17.97 -3.72 -14.60
N LYS A 396 -16.81 -4.23 -14.97
CA LYS A 396 -15.83 -4.88 -14.06
C LYS A 396 -15.19 -3.95 -13.00
N ALA A 397 -15.38 -2.63 -13.08
CA ALA A 397 -14.66 -1.68 -12.21
C ALA A 397 -15.30 -1.45 -10.83
N PHE A 398 -16.61 -1.70 -10.63
CA PHE A 398 -17.32 -1.34 -9.40
C PHE A 398 -18.09 -2.48 -8.71
N HIS A 399 -18.11 -3.72 -9.25
CA HIS A 399 -18.89 -4.83 -8.72
C HIS A 399 -18.02 -6.05 -8.35
N GLY A 400 -18.30 -6.62 -7.20
CA GLY A 400 -17.55 -7.72 -6.57
C GLY A 400 -17.02 -7.35 -5.18
N TYR A 401 -17.22 -6.10 -4.75
CA TYR A 401 -16.78 -5.64 -3.44
C TYR A 401 -17.71 -6.10 -2.30
N GLY A 402 -19.00 -6.28 -2.53
CA GLY A 402 -19.97 -6.65 -1.49
C GLY A 402 -19.62 -7.98 -0.81
N ILE A 403 -19.42 -9.04 -1.59
CA ILE A 403 -19.03 -10.37 -1.04
C ILE A 403 -17.63 -10.34 -0.43
N LYS A 404 -16.70 -9.58 -1.03
CA LYS A 404 -15.35 -9.39 -0.46
C LYS A 404 -15.41 -8.66 0.87
N SER A 405 -16.24 -7.62 0.98
CA SER A 405 -16.49 -6.88 2.22
C SER A 405 -17.07 -7.79 3.30
N ILE A 406 -18.09 -8.59 2.96
CA ILE A 406 -18.67 -9.58 3.87
C ILE A 406 -17.59 -10.56 4.37
N ARG A 407 -16.80 -11.14 3.48
CA ARG A 407 -15.71 -12.07 3.85
C ARG A 407 -14.68 -11.40 4.77
N TYR A 408 -14.28 -10.17 4.44
CA TYR A 408 -13.33 -9.41 5.25
C TYR A 408 -13.87 -9.18 6.67
N THR A 409 -15.13 -8.74 6.77
CA THR A 409 -15.78 -8.47 8.06
C THR A 409 -15.96 -9.75 8.86
N VAL A 410 -16.41 -10.84 8.24
CA VAL A 410 -16.62 -12.13 8.91
C VAL A 410 -15.30 -12.73 9.43
N ASN A 411 -14.22 -12.56 8.69
CA ASN A 411 -12.88 -13.01 9.11
C ASN A 411 -12.38 -12.30 10.39
N LYS A 412 -12.85 -11.08 10.70
CA LYS A 412 -12.52 -10.42 11.98
C LYS A 412 -13.03 -11.20 13.20
N TYR A 413 -14.06 -12.01 12.99
CA TYR A 413 -14.74 -12.81 14.01
C TYR A 413 -14.44 -14.31 13.86
N ASP A 414 -13.34 -14.67 13.21
CA ASP A 414 -12.93 -16.06 12.91
C ASP A 414 -14.03 -16.88 12.25
N GLY A 415 -14.91 -16.22 11.50
CA GLY A 415 -16.06 -16.80 10.83
C GLY A 415 -15.74 -17.29 9.41
N ALA A 416 -16.67 -18.07 8.87
CA ALA A 416 -16.61 -18.59 7.49
C ALA A 416 -17.83 -18.14 6.69
N VAL A 417 -17.60 -17.89 5.38
CA VAL A 417 -18.65 -17.50 4.43
C VAL A 417 -18.72 -18.57 3.34
N ASP A 418 -19.88 -19.17 3.20
CA ASP A 418 -20.21 -20.15 2.17
C ASP A 418 -21.32 -19.62 1.26
N ILE A 419 -21.24 -19.95 -0.02
CA ILE A 419 -22.23 -19.52 -1.03
C ILE A 419 -22.52 -20.71 -1.92
N ASP A 420 -23.78 -21.06 -2.00
CA ASP A 420 -24.26 -22.10 -2.91
C ASP A 420 -25.52 -21.67 -3.68
N THR A 421 -25.85 -22.44 -4.71
CA THR A 421 -27.11 -22.32 -5.44
C THR A 421 -27.74 -23.68 -5.58
N ASN A 422 -28.91 -23.85 -4.97
CA ASN A 422 -29.70 -25.06 -5.06
C ASN A 422 -31.16 -24.71 -5.40
N ASP A 423 -31.78 -25.44 -6.32
CA ASP A 423 -33.19 -25.33 -6.66
C ASP A 423 -33.66 -23.90 -6.99
N ASN A 424 -32.86 -23.16 -7.77
CA ASN A 424 -33.11 -21.74 -8.12
C ASN A 424 -33.04 -20.78 -6.90
N TRP A 425 -32.37 -21.16 -5.84
CA TRP A 425 -32.07 -20.27 -4.71
C TRP A 425 -30.59 -19.99 -4.62
N PHE A 426 -30.24 -18.71 -4.50
CA PHE A 426 -28.91 -18.26 -4.11
C PHE A 426 -28.87 -18.20 -2.58
N ASN A 427 -27.95 -18.92 -1.97
CA ASN A 427 -27.79 -19.02 -0.52
C ASN A 427 -26.44 -18.44 -0.10
N LEU A 428 -26.46 -17.38 0.67
CA LEU A 428 -25.30 -16.85 1.39
C LEU A 428 -25.40 -17.32 2.85
N ARG A 429 -24.44 -18.13 3.30
CA ARG A 429 -24.32 -18.62 4.68
C ARG A 429 -23.08 -18.07 5.34
N ILE A 430 -23.25 -17.58 6.55
CA ILE A 430 -22.17 -17.07 7.38
C ILE A 430 -22.21 -17.82 8.71
N LEU A 431 -21.09 -18.36 9.12
CA LEU A 431 -20.90 -19.04 10.40
C LEU A 431 -19.85 -18.30 11.19
N ILE A 432 -20.18 -17.84 12.40
CA ILE A 432 -19.27 -17.17 13.31
C ILE A 432 -19.27 -17.93 14.63
N PRO A 433 -18.10 -18.34 15.16
CA PRO A 433 -18.03 -19.01 16.47
C PRO A 433 -18.50 -18.06 17.55
N LEU A 434 -19.40 -18.55 18.41
CA LEU A 434 -19.77 -17.85 19.64
C LEU A 434 -18.82 -18.34 20.73
N GLU A 435 -17.94 -17.47 21.22
CA GLU A 435 -17.13 -17.81 22.40
C GLU A 435 -18.08 -18.17 23.55
N ASN A 436 -17.92 -19.36 24.10
CA ASN A 436 -18.55 -19.73 25.37
C ASN A 436 -18.03 -18.78 26.45
N LYS A 437 -18.71 -17.66 26.67
CA LYS A 437 -18.61 -16.99 27.97
C LYS A 437 -19.29 -17.95 28.95
N GLU A 438 -18.47 -18.75 29.64
CA GLU A 438 -18.91 -19.43 30.85
C GLU A 438 -19.56 -18.38 31.75
N ILE A 439 -20.84 -18.64 32.06
CA ILE A 439 -21.68 -17.84 32.97
C ILE A 439 -21.17 -18.07 34.39
#